data_5f5cfff55e03c98f6b0ba64dfc6afb66
#
_entry.id   5f5cfff55e03c98f6b0ba64dfc6afb66
#
_cell.length_a   1.000
_cell.length_b   1.000
_cell.length_c   1.000
_cell.angle_alpha   90.00
_cell.angle_beta   90.00
_cell.angle_gamma   90.00
#
_symmetry.space_group_name_H-M   'P 1'
#
loop_
_entity.id
_entity.type
_entity.pdbx_description
1 polymer ?
#
loop_
_entity_poly.entity_id
_entity_poly.type
_entity_poly.pdbx_seq_one_letter_code
_entity_poly.pdbx_strand_id
1 'polypeptide(L)'
;MPLPTRRALNAALLVSLAFFAACGGRAINKKTAQELILQTPLGMLGKEEVYIQSVSQTGQRDALVEASLHAAFRFEKVDGKWVIREVRLGKRSWERIDDIMRALQLVKAEDTRKALEQVAAAIDRYRAAKGTLPDFKDYVALSDALHPDYMTPLIRLDAWQNPLAVYRISPNSIRLSSAGPDGKLGTGDDIELTRTFAP
;
A
#
# COMPACT_ATOMS: atom_id res chain seq x y z
N MET A 1 -36.61 44.97 63.78
CA MET A 1 -36.26 44.96 62.37
C MET A 1 -35.32 43.79 62.17
N PRO A 2 -35.72 42.72 61.57
CA PRO A 2 -34.86 41.52 61.40
C PRO A 2 -34.21 41.49 60.03
N LEU A 3 -32.95 41.06 60.01
CA LEU A 3 -32.16 40.75 58.85
C LEU A 3 -32.64 39.41 58.19
N PRO A 4 -32.68 39.30 56.86
CA PRO A 4 -32.95 38.04 56.20
C PRO A 4 -31.63 37.28 55.96
N THR A 5 -31.76 36.04 56.24
CA THR A 5 -30.89 34.87 56.18
C THR A 5 -30.17 34.64 54.86
N ARG A 6 -28.87 34.41 54.96
CA ARG A 6 -28.03 33.73 53.98
C ARG A 6 -28.50 32.27 53.85
N ARG A 7 -29.03 31.89 52.67
CA ARG A 7 -29.11 30.49 52.18
C ARG A 7 -29.59 30.54 50.69
N ALA A 8 -28.67 30.59 49.75
CA ALA A 8 -28.83 30.11 48.39
C ALA A 8 -27.56 30.41 47.56
N LEU A 9 -26.51 29.71 47.86
CA LEU A 9 -25.33 29.65 46.95
C LEU A 9 -24.57 28.34 47.22
N ASN A 10 -25.07 27.23 46.69
CA ASN A 10 -24.31 26.00 46.52
C ASN A 10 -25.19 24.98 45.79
N ALA A 11 -25.49 25.26 44.51
CA ALA A 11 -26.08 24.25 43.62
C ALA A 11 -25.82 24.59 42.14
N ALA A 12 -24.56 24.84 41.78
CA ALA A 12 -24.20 25.06 40.36
C ALA A 12 -22.72 24.73 40.14
N LEU A 13 -22.26 23.57 40.55
CA LEU A 13 -20.89 23.12 40.18
C LEU A 13 -20.75 21.58 40.27
N LEU A 14 -21.60 20.84 39.58
CA LEU A 14 -21.47 19.37 39.41
C LEU A 14 -22.17 18.85 38.17
N VAL A 15 -22.04 19.53 37.03
CA VAL A 15 -22.43 18.95 35.72
C VAL A 15 -21.44 19.42 34.67
N SER A 16 -20.21 18.97 34.74
CA SER A 16 -19.27 19.10 33.63
C SER A 16 -18.06 18.16 33.75
N LEU A 17 -18.30 16.90 34.08
CA LEU A 17 -17.27 15.85 34.02
C LEU A 17 -17.85 14.49 33.60
N ALA A 18 -18.56 14.46 32.46
CA ALA A 18 -19.04 13.21 31.88
C ALA A 18 -19.15 13.25 30.36
N PHE A 19 -18.17 13.88 29.67
CA PHE A 19 -18.09 13.86 28.20
C PHE A 19 -16.70 13.60 27.66
N PHE A 20 -15.88 12.80 28.35
CA PHE A 20 -14.60 12.33 27.82
C PHE A 20 -14.46 10.82 27.93
N ALA A 21 -15.41 10.07 27.44
CA ALA A 21 -15.24 8.61 27.32
C ALA A 21 -16.14 8.05 26.23
N ALA A 22 -15.95 8.41 24.96
CA ALA A 22 -16.49 7.67 23.84
C ALA A 22 -15.83 8.05 22.51
N CYS A 23 -14.50 8.10 22.42
CA CYS A 23 -13.76 8.07 21.16
C CYS A 23 -12.83 6.86 21.09
N GLY A 24 -13.22 5.75 21.67
CA GLY A 24 -12.68 4.44 21.38
C GLY A 24 -13.45 3.88 20.18
N GLY A 25 -12.92 3.97 18.97
CA GLY A 25 -13.50 3.29 17.81
C GLY A 25 -13.75 1.83 18.16
N ARG A 26 -15.00 1.39 17.98
CA ARG A 26 -15.42 0.01 18.30
C ARG A 26 -14.54 -0.95 17.51
N ALA A 27 -13.82 -1.84 18.17
CA ALA A 27 -13.00 -2.84 17.49
C ALA A 27 -13.82 -3.61 16.44
N ILE A 28 -13.27 -3.80 15.26
CA ILE A 28 -13.92 -4.58 14.21
C ILE A 28 -14.09 -6.03 14.68
N ASN A 29 -15.26 -6.60 14.47
CA ASN A 29 -15.53 -8.01 14.77
C ASN A 29 -15.77 -8.80 13.47
N LYS A 30 -15.85 -10.16 13.57
CA LYS A 30 -16.03 -11.04 12.41
C LYS A 30 -17.25 -10.68 11.57
N LYS A 31 -18.36 -10.34 12.21
CA LYS A 31 -19.62 -9.97 11.50
C LYS A 31 -19.45 -8.68 10.71
N THR A 32 -18.94 -7.64 11.36
CA THR A 32 -18.66 -6.35 10.70
C THR A 32 -17.64 -6.51 9.58
N ALA A 33 -16.59 -7.30 9.78
CA ALA A 33 -15.59 -7.59 8.76
C ALA A 33 -16.21 -8.27 7.54
N GLN A 34 -17.08 -9.28 7.76
CA GLN A 34 -17.81 -9.96 6.68
C GLN A 34 -18.71 -8.98 5.92
N GLU A 35 -19.50 -8.15 6.62
CA GLU A 35 -20.38 -7.15 6.00
C GLU A 35 -19.60 -6.14 5.14
N LEU A 36 -18.43 -5.67 5.60
CA LEU A 36 -17.59 -4.76 4.84
C LEU A 36 -17.00 -5.44 3.60
N ILE A 37 -16.54 -6.69 3.69
CA ILE A 37 -16.05 -7.46 2.54
C ILE A 37 -17.17 -7.64 1.49
N LEU A 38 -18.38 -7.94 1.92
CA LEU A 38 -19.54 -8.09 1.02
C LEU A 38 -19.93 -6.80 0.30
N GLN A 39 -19.62 -5.64 0.89
CA GLN A 39 -19.88 -4.32 0.29
C GLN A 39 -18.78 -3.87 -0.69
N THR A 40 -17.64 -4.56 -0.74
CA THR A 40 -16.55 -4.18 -1.65
C THR A 40 -16.93 -4.45 -3.12
N PRO A 41 -16.34 -3.72 -4.08
CA PRO A 41 -16.50 -4.01 -5.52
C PRO A 41 -15.99 -5.38 -5.95
N LEU A 42 -15.31 -6.12 -5.08
CA LEU A 42 -15.05 -7.56 -5.28
C LEU A 42 -16.37 -8.35 -5.47
N GLY A 43 -17.41 -7.74 -5.18
CA GLY A 43 -18.83 -7.79 -5.22
C GLY A 43 -19.57 -8.95 -5.87
N MET A 44 -20.79 -9.19 -5.40
CA MET A 44 -21.70 -10.31 -5.55
C MET A 44 -21.23 -11.59 -4.84
N LEU A 45 -20.40 -11.46 -3.80
CA LEU A 45 -20.20 -12.56 -2.86
C LEU A 45 -21.44 -12.71 -2.00
N GLY A 46 -21.99 -13.91 -1.90
CA GLY A 46 -23.01 -14.25 -0.91
C GLY A 46 -22.40 -14.37 0.48
N LYS A 47 -23.23 -14.21 1.50
CA LYS A 47 -22.77 -14.30 2.89
C LYS A 47 -22.14 -15.65 3.22
N GLU A 48 -22.61 -16.70 2.56
CA GLU A 48 -22.12 -18.07 2.65
C GLU A 48 -20.80 -18.32 1.90
N GLU A 49 -20.37 -17.36 1.08
CA GLU A 49 -19.16 -17.47 0.26
C GLU A 49 -17.95 -16.79 0.88
N VAL A 50 -18.15 -16.10 2.03
CA VAL A 50 -17.12 -15.39 2.79
C VAL A 50 -17.06 -15.95 4.20
N TYR A 51 -15.97 -16.59 4.57
CA TYR A 51 -15.75 -17.11 5.90
C TYR A 51 -14.60 -16.36 6.59
N ILE A 52 -14.89 -15.63 7.67
CA ILE A 52 -13.87 -14.90 8.45
C ILE A 52 -13.19 -15.87 9.41
N GLN A 53 -11.90 -16.10 9.19
CA GLN A 53 -11.06 -16.96 10.03
C GLN A 53 -10.68 -16.23 11.31
N SER A 54 -10.03 -15.07 11.17
CA SER A 54 -9.55 -14.29 12.28
C SER A 54 -9.74 -12.79 12.07
N VAL A 55 -9.77 -12.04 13.17
CA VAL A 55 -9.72 -10.57 13.20
C VAL A 55 -8.73 -10.18 14.29
N SER A 56 -7.66 -9.49 13.93
CA SER A 56 -6.60 -9.04 14.83
C SER A 56 -6.45 -7.53 14.75
N GLN A 57 -6.59 -6.84 15.89
CA GLN A 57 -6.33 -5.41 15.97
C GLN A 57 -4.82 -5.18 15.89
N THR A 58 -4.34 -4.47 14.87
CA THR A 58 -2.91 -4.20 14.66
C THR A 58 -2.49 -2.79 15.06
N GLY A 59 -3.47 -1.92 15.32
CA GLY A 59 -3.27 -0.54 15.74
C GLY A 59 -4.56 0.12 16.21
N GLN A 60 -4.52 1.39 16.55
CA GLN A 60 -5.73 2.14 16.93
C GLN A 60 -6.75 2.29 15.80
N ARG A 61 -6.28 2.28 14.54
CA ARG A 61 -7.07 2.49 13.33
C ARG A 61 -6.99 1.33 12.35
N ASP A 62 -6.17 0.32 12.64
CA ASP A 62 -5.84 -0.75 11.72
C ASP A 62 -6.18 -2.11 12.33
N ALA A 63 -6.74 -2.98 11.50
CA ALA A 63 -7.02 -4.36 11.85
C ALA A 63 -6.70 -5.28 10.65
N LEU A 64 -6.13 -6.44 10.95
CA LEU A 64 -5.93 -7.53 10.00
C LEU A 64 -7.13 -8.49 10.09
N VAL A 65 -7.72 -8.78 8.95
CA VAL A 65 -8.80 -9.76 8.83
C VAL A 65 -8.35 -10.86 7.88
N GLU A 66 -8.32 -12.10 8.38
CA GLU A 66 -8.09 -13.28 7.54
C GLU A 66 -9.43 -13.90 7.18
N ALA A 67 -9.64 -14.13 5.88
CA ALA A 67 -10.88 -14.69 5.36
C ALA A 67 -10.64 -15.72 4.25
N SER A 68 -11.54 -16.70 4.14
CA SER A 68 -11.63 -17.61 2.99
C SER A 68 -12.78 -17.19 2.10
N LEU A 69 -12.53 -17.16 0.79
CA LEU A 69 -13.53 -16.84 -0.21
C LEU A 69 -13.80 -18.07 -1.09
N HIS A 70 -15.09 -18.30 -1.42
CA HIS A 70 -15.45 -19.37 -2.35
C HIS A 70 -15.04 -18.99 -3.77
N ALA A 71 -14.17 -19.81 -4.38
CA ALA A 71 -13.73 -19.62 -5.74
C ALA A 71 -13.93 -20.92 -6.56
N ALA A 72 -14.22 -20.76 -7.84
CA ALA A 72 -14.28 -21.86 -8.82
C ALA A 72 -13.29 -21.57 -9.95
N PHE A 73 -12.66 -22.60 -10.47
CA PHE A 73 -11.66 -22.51 -11.54
C PHE A 73 -12.09 -23.40 -12.71
N ARG A 74 -11.91 -22.88 -13.93
CA ARG A 74 -12.07 -23.64 -15.17
C ARG A 74 -10.71 -23.97 -15.73
N PHE A 75 -10.49 -25.25 -15.97
CA PHE A 75 -9.26 -25.78 -16.55
C PHE A 75 -9.50 -26.21 -17.99
N GLU A 76 -8.47 -26.08 -18.81
CA GLU A 76 -8.39 -26.59 -20.18
C GLU A 76 -7.12 -27.41 -20.35
N LYS A 77 -7.18 -28.46 -21.17
CA LYS A 77 -6.00 -29.26 -21.50
C LYS A 77 -5.35 -28.73 -22.76
N VAL A 78 -4.14 -28.18 -22.65
CA VAL A 78 -3.35 -27.64 -23.76
C VAL A 78 -2.04 -28.43 -23.83
N ASP A 79 -1.73 -29.00 -24.98
CA ASP A 79 -0.53 -29.81 -25.22
C ASP A 79 -0.29 -30.87 -24.14
N GLY A 80 -1.39 -31.52 -23.74
CA GLY A 80 -1.35 -32.57 -22.71
C GLY A 80 -1.30 -32.13 -21.27
N LYS A 81 -1.16 -30.80 -20.99
CA LYS A 81 -1.07 -30.23 -19.66
C LYS A 81 -2.36 -29.46 -19.30
N TRP A 82 -2.80 -29.59 -18.04
CA TRP A 82 -3.89 -28.80 -17.53
C TRP A 82 -3.44 -27.38 -17.22
N VAL A 83 -4.14 -26.37 -17.75
CA VAL A 83 -3.94 -24.95 -17.49
C VAL A 83 -5.23 -24.33 -16.96
N ILE A 84 -5.11 -23.36 -16.06
CA ILE A 84 -6.26 -22.56 -15.58
C ILE A 84 -6.57 -21.52 -16.64
N ARG A 85 -7.83 -21.48 -17.10
CA ARG A 85 -8.29 -20.48 -18.06
C ARG A 85 -9.06 -19.35 -17.40
N GLU A 86 -9.94 -19.71 -16.47
CA GLU A 86 -10.85 -18.76 -15.86
C GLU A 86 -10.99 -19.02 -14.36
N VAL A 87 -11.29 -17.99 -13.63
CA VAL A 87 -11.67 -18.00 -12.21
C VAL A 87 -12.98 -17.28 -12.02
N ARG A 88 -13.75 -17.73 -11.05
CA ARG A 88 -14.96 -17.06 -10.58
C ARG A 88 -14.94 -16.99 -9.07
N LEU A 89 -15.15 -15.80 -8.53
CA LEU A 89 -15.36 -15.58 -7.10
C LEU A 89 -16.89 -15.53 -6.82
N GLY A 90 -17.35 -16.40 -5.95
CA GLY A 90 -18.77 -16.49 -5.63
C GLY A 90 -19.65 -16.75 -6.86
N LYS A 91 -20.67 -15.92 -7.04
CA LYS A 91 -21.65 -15.99 -8.15
C LYS A 91 -21.35 -15.02 -9.30
N ARG A 92 -20.15 -14.39 -9.35
CA ARG A 92 -19.77 -13.48 -10.41
C ARG A 92 -19.61 -14.17 -11.77
N SER A 93 -19.40 -13.35 -12.81
CA SER A 93 -18.93 -13.82 -14.12
C SER A 93 -17.59 -14.56 -14.00
N TRP A 94 -17.34 -15.40 -14.97
CA TRP A 94 -16.02 -15.99 -15.17
C TRP A 94 -15.08 -14.94 -15.73
N GLU A 95 -13.93 -14.78 -15.08
CA GLU A 95 -12.87 -13.87 -15.50
C GLU A 95 -11.68 -14.68 -16.02
N ARG A 96 -11.10 -14.27 -17.13
CA ARG A 96 -9.92 -14.92 -17.67
C ARG A 96 -8.71 -14.66 -16.79
N ILE A 97 -7.97 -15.70 -16.46
CA ILE A 97 -6.72 -15.57 -15.66
C ILE A 97 -5.73 -14.64 -16.35
N ASP A 98 -5.58 -14.73 -17.68
CA ASP A 98 -4.67 -13.90 -18.46
C ASP A 98 -4.99 -12.39 -18.32
N ASP A 99 -6.27 -12.03 -18.26
CA ASP A 99 -6.69 -10.63 -18.12
C ASP A 99 -6.44 -10.10 -16.72
N ILE A 100 -6.68 -10.94 -15.69
CA ILE A 100 -6.36 -10.62 -14.29
C ILE A 100 -4.85 -10.42 -14.13
N MET A 101 -4.05 -11.35 -14.67
CA MET A 101 -2.59 -11.24 -14.60
C MET A 101 -2.07 -10.01 -15.32
N ARG A 102 -2.61 -9.69 -16.52
CA ARG A 102 -2.26 -8.48 -17.26
C ARG A 102 -2.59 -7.22 -16.46
N ALA A 103 -3.78 -7.14 -15.88
CA ALA A 103 -4.18 -6.01 -15.04
C ALA A 103 -3.25 -5.85 -13.82
N LEU A 104 -2.89 -6.95 -13.16
CA LEU A 104 -1.94 -6.94 -12.04
C LEU A 104 -0.55 -6.43 -12.46
N GLN A 105 -0.06 -6.87 -13.63
CA GLN A 105 1.22 -6.39 -14.16
C GLN A 105 1.19 -4.89 -14.44
N LEU A 106 0.09 -4.36 -15.00
CA LEU A 106 -0.07 -2.92 -15.24
C LEU A 106 -0.05 -2.11 -13.93
N VAL A 107 -0.75 -2.57 -12.89
CA VAL A 107 -0.74 -1.92 -11.57
C VAL A 107 0.67 -1.92 -10.98
N LYS A 108 1.36 -3.06 -10.99
CA LYS A 108 2.74 -3.17 -10.48
C LYS A 108 3.72 -2.30 -11.25
N ALA A 109 3.58 -2.22 -12.58
CA ALA A 109 4.40 -1.34 -13.41
C ALA A 109 4.21 0.13 -13.04
N GLU A 110 2.96 0.55 -12.81
CA GLU A 110 2.65 1.92 -12.40
C GLU A 110 3.18 2.23 -11.00
N ASP A 111 3.03 1.33 -10.04
CA ASP A 111 3.55 1.49 -8.68
C ASP A 111 5.09 1.56 -8.69
N THR A 112 5.75 0.76 -9.55
CA THR A 112 7.20 0.83 -9.73
C THR A 112 7.63 2.17 -10.34
N ARG A 113 6.93 2.69 -11.36
CA ARG A 113 7.22 4.03 -11.91
C ARG A 113 7.13 5.11 -10.84
N LYS A 114 6.07 5.10 -10.04
CA LYS A 114 5.91 6.03 -8.90
C LYS A 114 7.05 5.90 -7.89
N ALA A 115 7.50 4.68 -7.59
CA ALA A 115 8.63 4.45 -6.70
C ALA A 115 9.92 5.07 -7.28
N LEU A 116 10.21 4.86 -8.56
CA LEU A 116 11.37 5.47 -9.23
C LEU A 116 11.28 7.01 -9.24
N GLU A 117 10.09 7.58 -9.47
CA GLU A 117 9.86 9.03 -9.41
C GLU A 117 10.07 9.59 -8.00
N GLN A 118 9.66 8.88 -6.96
CA GLN A 118 9.90 9.27 -5.57
C GLN A 118 11.40 9.28 -5.24
N VAL A 119 12.15 8.28 -5.72
CA VAL A 119 13.62 8.24 -5.58
C VAL A 119 14.27 9.40 -6.34
N ALA A 120 13.87 9.66 -7.58
CA ALA A 120 14.36 10.78 -8.37
C ALA A 120 14.10 12.12 -7.68
N ALA A 121 12.89 12.32 -7.14
CA ALA A 121 12.56 13.52 -6.36
C ALA A 121 13.37 13.62 -5.06
N ALA A 122 13.75 12.51 -4.44
CA ALA A 122 14.65 12.51 -3.28
C ALA A 122 16.08 12.94 -3.67
N ILE A 123 16.56 12.53 -4.82
CA ILE A 123 17.85 12.98 -5.37
C ILE A 123 17.82 14.48 -5.69
N ASP A 124 16.71 14.99 -6.26
CA ASP A 124 16.51 16.44 -6.48
C ASP A 124 16.62 17.22 -5.15
N ARG A 125 15.96 16.73 -4.08
CA ARG A 125 16.04 17.35 -2.75
C ARG A 125 17.45 17.31 -2.15
N TYR A 126 18.12 16.17 -2.25
CA TYR A 126 19.52 16.03 -1.80
C TYR A 126 20.41 17.05 -2.51
N ARG A 127 20.33 17.13 -3.85
CA ARG A 127 21.12 18.06 -4.66
C ARG A 127 20.83 19.51 -4.31
N ALA A 128 19.58 19.88 -4.11
CA ALA A 128 19.20 21.24 -3.71
C ALA A 128 19.81 21.64 -2.35
N ALA A 129 19.93 20.66 -1.42
CA ALA A 129 20.51 20.88 -0.10
C ALA A 129 22.05 20.84 -0.08
N LYS A 130 22.67 19.98 -0.90
CA LYS A 130 24.14 19.71 -0.87
C LYS A 130 24.91 20.31 -2.03
N GLY A 131 24.24 20.79 -3.08
CA GLY A 131 24.86 21.33 -4.29
C GLY A 131 25.43 20.27 -5.25
N THR A 132 25.42 19.00 -4.87
CA THR A 132 26.01 17.89 -5.62
C THR A 132 25.07 16.69 -5.63
N LEU A 133 25.23 15.78 -6.60
CA LEU A 133 24.57 14.47 -6.55
C LEU A 133 25.15 13.63 -5.42
N PRO A 134 24.36 12.71 -4.82
CA PRO A 134 24.89 11.73 -3.89
C PRO A 134 26.02 10.93 -4.53
N ASP A 135 27.03 10.62 -3.74
CA ASP A 135 28.02 9.62 -4.14
C ASP A 135 27.46 8.22 -3.86
N PHE A 136 27.57 7.34 -4.82
CA PHE A 136 27.07 5.96 -4.71
C PHE A 136 27.86 5.01 -5.61
N LYS A 137 28.13 3.83 -5.11
CA LYS A 137 28.65 2.70 -5.87
C LYS A 137 27.56 1.77 -6.40
N ASP A 138 26.39 1.75 -5.73
CA ASP A 138 25.25 0.91 -6.04
C ASP A 138 23.96 1.58 -5.51
N TYR A 139 22.82 0.95 -5.76
CA TYR A 139 21.53 1.48 -5.34
C TYR A 139 21.36 1.48 -3.81
N VAL A 140 21.97 0.52 -3.10
CA VAL A 140 21.90 0.47 -1.62
C VAL A 140 22.58 1.70 -1.05
N ALA A 141 23.80 2.01 -1.50
CA ALA A 141 24.54 3.21 -1.08
C ALA A 141 23.76 4.50 -1.41
N LEU A 142 23.14 4.59 -2.60
CA LEU A 142 22.26 5.71 -2.95
C LEU A 142 21.09 5.84 -1.98
N SER A 143 20.35 4.74 -1.75
CA SER A 143 19.20 4.75 -0.88
C SER A 143 19.52 5.12 0.57
N ASP A 144 20.70 4.70 1.08
CA ASP A 144 21.19 5.05 2.41
C ASP A 144 21.57 6.53 2.51
N ALA A 145 22.16 7.11 1.46
CA ALA A 145 22.48 8.54 1.41
C ALA A 145 21.22 9.42 1.37
N LEU A 146 20.11 8.89 0.86
CA LEU A 146 18.84 9.63 0.77
C LEU A 146 17.96 9.46 2.01
N HIS A 147 18.05 8.33 2.72
CA HIS A 147 17.21 8.03 3.89
C HIS A 147 17.91 8.45 5.19
N PRO A 148 17.17 9.00 6.17
CA PRO A 148 15.74 9.34 6.14
C PRO A 148 15.47 10.76 5.64
N ASP A 149 16.47 11.61 5.48
CA ASP A 149 16.33 13.08 5.35
C ASP A 149 15.65 13.51 4.06
N TYR A 150 15.87 12.76 2.97
CA TYR A 150 15.35 13.08 1.64
C TYR A 150 14.35 12.08 1.12
N MET A 151 14.31 10.86 1.71
CA MET A 151 13.44 9.76 1.28
C MET A 151 12.85 9.02 2.48
N THR A 152 11.54 9.15 2.70
CA THR A 152 10.77 8.38 3.68
C THR A 152 9.43 8.02 3.05
N PRO A 153 9.07 6.72 3.01
CA PRO A 153 9.79 5.56 3.50
C PRO A 153 11.03 5.20 2.66
N LEU A 154 11.88 4.31 3.20
CA LEU A 154 13.02 3.76 2.45
C LEU A 154 12.53 2.86 1.31
N ILE A 155 12.89 3.19 0.06
CA ILE A 155 12.50 2.46 -1.14
C ILE A 155 13.72 1.71 -1.66
N ARG A 156 13.67 0.37 -1.71
CA ARG A 156 14.75 -0.49 -2.21
C ARG A 156 14.30 -1.51 -3.23
N LEU A 157 13.02 -1.82 -3.25
CA LEU A 157 12.45 -2.87 -4.08
C LEU A 157 11.38 -2.28 -5.01
N ASP A 158 11.22 -2.89 -6.16
CA ASP A 158 10.10 -2.64 -7.05
C ASP A 158 8.81 -3.36 -6.58
N ALA A 159 7.72 -3.20 -7.30
CA ALA A 159 6.45 -3.84 -6.96
C ALA A 159 6.45 -5.37 -7.15
N TRP A 160 7.45 -5.94 -7.80
CA TRP A 160 7.67 -7.41 -7.89
C TRP A 160 8.63 -7.93 -6.82
N GLN A 161 9.12 -7.04 -5.92
CA GLN A 161 10.09 -7.35 -4.88
C GLN A 161 11.51 -7.59 -5.41
N ASN A 162 11.83 -7.11 -6.62
CA ASN A 162 13.18 -7.11 -7.14
C ASN A 162 13.94 -5.88 -6.66
N PRO A 163 15.26 -5.99 -6.37
CA PRO A 163 16.08 -4.84 -6.04
C PRO A 163 16.10 -3.81 -7.18
N LEU A 164 15.99 -2.54 -6.83
CA LEU A 164 16.20 -1.45 -7.77
C LEU A 164 17.69 -1.28 -8.07
N ALA A 165 18.00 -0.78 -9.27
CA ALA A 165 19.35 -0.50 -9.73
C ALA A 165 19.52 1.00 -10.07
N VAL A 166 20.76 1.47 -10.02
CA VAL A 166 21.13 2.84 -10.41
C VAL A 166 22.40 2.83 -11.23
N TYR A 167 22.43 3.67 -12.26
CA TYR A 167 23.58 3.84 -13.12
C TYR A 167 23.89 5.33 -13.29
N ARG A 168 25.16 5.71 -13.17
CA ARG A 168 25.62 7.04 -13.52
C ARG A 168 25.88 7.09 -15.04
N ILE A 169 25.06 7.86 -15.74
CA ILE A 169 25.15 8.00 -17.21
C ILE A 169 26.15 9.10 -17.57
N SER A 170 26.15 10.18 -16.79
CA SER A 170 27.11 11.29 -16.92
C SER A 170 27.27 11.97 -15.54
N PRO A 171 28.17 12.96 -15.41
CA PRO A 171 28.30 13.72 -14.16
C PRO A 171 26.98 14.32 -13.67
N ASN A 172 26.08 14.66 -14.59
CA ASN A 172 24.79 15.29 -14.28
C ASN A 172 23.59 14.41 -14.68
N SER A 173 23.77 13.12 -14.91
CA SER A 173 22.64 12.25 -15.30
C SER A 173 22.77 10.88 -14.67
N ILE A 174 21.66 10.39 -14.14
CA ILE A 174 21.52 9.05 -13.60
C ILE A 174 20.34 8.33 -14.26
N ARG A 175 20.40 7.01 -14.27
CA ARG A 175 19.30 6.13 -14.62
C ARG A 175 18.98 5.23 -13.44
N LEU A 176 17.72 5.25 -13.05
CA LEU A 176 17.13 4.31 -12.10
C LEU A 176 16.44 3.20 -12.88
N SER A 177 16.57 1.95 -12.48
CA SER A 177 16.01 0.81 -13.21
C SER A 177 15.40 -0.20 -12.24
N SER A 178 14.30 -0.81 -12.67
CA SER A 178 13.69 -2.00 -12.12
C SER A 178 13.77 -3.11 -13.15
N ALA A 179 14.05 -4.32 -12.70
CA ALA A 179 14.13 -5.52 -13.54
C ALA A 179 12.74 -6.05 -13.99
N GLY A 180 11.66 -5.33 -13.66
CA GLY A 180 10.31 -5.71 -14.07
C GLY A 180 9.85 -7.08 -13.59
N PRO A 181 8.83 -7.65 -14.25
CA PRO A 181 8.22 -8.92 -13.85
C PRO A 181 9.12 -10.15 -13.97
N ASP A 182 10.11 -10.15 -14.87
CA ASP A 182 11.01 -11.30 -15.05
C ASP A 182 12.21 -11.33 -14.09
N GLY A 183 12.43 -10.20 -13.36
CA GLY A 183 13.49 -10.05 -12.37
C GLY A 183 14.91 -9.98 -12.96
N LYS A 184 15.04 -9.70 -14.27
CA LYS A 184 16.33 -9.63 -14.97
C LYS A 184 16.52 -8.28 -15.62
N LEU A 185 17.59 -7.56 -15.24
CA LEU A 185 17.96 -6.31 -15.88
C LEU A 185 18.45 -6.52 -17.31
N GLY A 186 18.14 -5.59 -18.21
CA GLY A 186 18.50 -5.61 -19.61
C GLY A 186 17.50 -6.33 -20.51
N THR A 187 16.27 -6.51 -20.05
CA THR A 187 15.20 -7.14 -20.82
C THR A 187 14.15 -6.11 -21.25
N GLY A 188 13.20 -6.51 -22.09
CA GLY A 188 12.21 -5.59 -22.67
C GLY A 188 11.10 -5.15 -21.72
N ASP A 189 11.03 -5.72 -20.53
CA ASP A 189 10.06 -5.42 -19.47
C ASP A 189 10.65 -4.59 -18.32
N ASP A 190 11.93 -4.16 -18.47
CA ASP A 190 12.56 -3.21 -17.55
C ASP A 190 11.78 -1.89 -17.48
N ILE A 191 11.70 -1.34 -16.28
CA ILE A 191 11.15 -0.01 -16.08
C ILE A 191 12.28 0.93 -15.71
N GLU A 192 12.54 1.91 -16.57
CA GLU A 192 13.64 2.84 -16.42
C GLU A 192 13.18 4.29 -16.28
N LEU A 193 13.88 5.04 -15.45
CA LEU A 193 13.72 6.48 -15.31
C LEU A 193 15.10 7.16 -15.38
N THR A 194 15.33 7.93 -16.42
CA THR A 194 16.53 8.76 -16.53
C THR A 194 16.24 10.17 -16.03
N ARG A 195 17.08 10.67 -15.13
CA ARG A 195 17.03 12.02 -14.60
C ARG A 195 18.31 12.77 -14.97
N THR A 196 18.15 13.89 -15.67
CA THR A 196 19.25 14.81 -15.99
C THR A 196 19.06 16.09 -15.17
N PHE A 197 20.13 16.52 -14.55
CA PHE A 197 20.19 17.68 -13.67
C PHE A 197 20.87 18.84 -14.40
N ALA A 198 20.40 20.05 -14.21
CA ALA A 198 21.07 21.23 -14.72
C ALA A 198 22.50 21.32 -14.14
N PRO A 199 23.48 21.81 -14.88
CA PRO A 199 24.86 22.00 -14.40
C PRO A 199 24.98 22.95 -13.21
#